data_be2c989d861b4557c1dcc606f6461507
#
_entry.id   be2c989d861b4557c1dcc606f6461507
#
_cell.length_a   1.000
_cell.length_b   1.000
_cell.length_c   1.000
_cell.angle_alpha   90.00
_cell.angle_beta   90.00
_cell.angle_gamma   90.00
#
_symmetry.space_group_name_H-M   'P 1'
#
loop_
_entity.id
_entity.type
_entity.pdbx_description
1 polymer ?
#
loop_
_entity_poly.entity_id
_entity_poly.type
_entity_poly.pdbx_seq_one_letter_code
_entity_poly.pdbx_strand_id
1 'polypeptide(L)'
;MNLRDLRYLVALADERHFGKAAERCFVSQPTLSAQVRKLEEYLGVPLVERQPKRVALTPTGEKVVRRARTLLQEADAIVDLARTDRDPLAGALKLALIPTVGPYLLPHVVGRLRKELPRLKLMLYEYQTEPLLQKLRAGDIDLGVVALPVVIDGLEAAELYDEPFMLAVPAAHALADVERVKLDDLRGETLLLLEDGHCLRDQALEVCSRIRVNEAQDYRATSLETLRQMVAAGHGVTLLPELAAETSVGTARGLRIKPFARPAPSRTLGAVWRKSTTRGPAIEAIVAAVRGAMRQESKR
;
A
#
# COMPACT_ATOMS: atom_id res chain seq x y z
N MET A 1 -21.59 8.44 27.13
CA MET A 1 -20.72 8.08 26.00
C MET A 1 -20.59 6.58 25.88
N ASN A 2 -20.75 6.01 24.67
CA ASN A 2 -20.58 4.59 24.39
C ASN A 2 -19.86 4.40 23.02
N LEU A 3 -19.50 3.16 22.67
CA LEU A 3 -18.77 2.87 21.41
C LEU A 3 -19.57 3.26 20.16
N ARG A 4 -20.89 3.21 20.20
CA ARG A 4 -21.74 3.61 19.06
C ARG A 4 -21.67 5.11 18.82
N ASP A 5 -21.63 5.92 19.86
CA ASP A 5 -21.50 7.37 19.75
C ASP A 5 -20.16 7.73 19.08
N LEU A 6 -19.08 7.04 19.44
CA LEU A 6 -17.77 7.20 18.85
C LEU A 6 -17.72 6.75 17.37
N ARG A 7 -18.41 5.63 17.02
CA ARG A 7 -18.55 5.21 15.62
C ARG A 7 -19.27 6.25 14.77
N TYR A 8 -20.31 6.89 15.29
CA TYR A 8 -21.02 7.94 14.57
C TYR A 8 -20.14 9.19 14.35
N LEU A 9 -19.36 9.58 15.35
CA LEU A 9 -18.43 10.71 15.23
C LEU A 9 -17.33 10.40 14.19
N VAL A 10 -16.77 9.20 14.22
CA VAL A 10 -15.73 8.77 13.25
C VAL A 10 -16.31 8.71 11.84
N ALA A 11 -17.49 8.12 11.64
CA ALA A 11 -18.16 8.11 10.34
C ALA A 11 -18.42 9.51 9.80
N LEU A 12 -18.85 10.45 10.67
CA LEU A 12 -19.05 11.85 10.30
C LEU A 12 -17.74 12.55 9.91
N ALA A 13 -16.65 12.24 10.61
CA ALA A 13 -15.33 12.76 10.30
C ALA A 13 -14.81 12.30 8.92
N ASP A 14 -15.07 11.04 8.56
CA ASP A 14 -14.67 10.45 7.29
C ASP A 14 -15.49 11.00 6.12
N GLU A 15 -16.83 11.00 6.26
CA GLU A 15 -17.75 11.37 5.19
C GLU A 15 -17.92 12.88 5.03
N ARG A 16 -17.63 13.65 6.07
CA ARG A 16 -17.86 15.11 6.14
C ARG A 16 -19.26 15.54 5.70
N HIS A 17 -20.23 14.63 5.86
CA HIS A 17 -21.62 14.80 5.47
C HIS A 17 -22.54 13.93 6.34
N PHE A 18 -23.49 14.58 7.05
CA PHE A 18 -24.40 13.88 7.98
C PHE A 18 -25.20 12.75 7.34
N GLY A 19 -25.76 12.96 6.13
CA GLY A 19 -26.54 11.95 5.41
C GLY A 19 -25.71 10.72 5.07
N LYS A 20 -24.54 10.89 4.44
CA LYS A 20 -23.63 9.78 4.08
C LYS A 20 -23.12 9.03 5.32
N ALA A 21 -22.78 9.77 6.39
CA ALA A 21 -22.37 9.15 7.65
C ALA A 21 -23.50 8.31 8.27
N ALA A 22 -24.74 8.80 8.19
CA ALA A 22 -25.90 8.07 8.69
C ALA A 22 -26.19 6.78 7.88
N GLU A 23 -26.12 6.85 6.56
CA GLU A 23 -26.21 5.69 5.65
C GLU A 23 -25.13 4.64 6.00
N ARG A 24 -23.87 5.08 6.15
CA ARG A 24 -22.75 4.20 6.54
C ARG A 24 -22.96 3.53 7.90
N CYS A 25 -23.65 4.22 8.81
CA CYS A 25 -23.97 3.69 10.15
C CYS A 25 -25.32 2.98 10.24
N PHE A 26 -26.04 2.83 9.11
CA PHE A 26 -27.37 2.19 9.06
C PHE A 26 -28.40 2.84 9.99
N VAL A 27 -28.41 4.17 10.07
CA VAL A 27 -29.34 4.96 10.88
C VAL A 27 -29.89 6.15 10.09
N SER A 28 -30.93 6.80 10.62
CA SER A 28 -31.44 8.05 10.03
C SER A 28 -30.49 9.23 10.35
N GLN A 29 -30.44 10.22 9.44
CA GLN A 29 -29.64 11.41 9.65
C GLN A 29 -30.01 12.16 10.96
N PRO A 30 -31.31 12.33 11.30
CA PRO A 30 -31.68 12.93 12.61
C PRO A 30 -31.12 12.16 13.81
N THR A 31 -31.12 10.82 13.75
CA THR A 31 -30.59 9.95 14.82
C THR A 31 -29.08 10.20 15.00
N LEU A 32 -28.30 10.16 13.90
CA LEU A 32 -26.86 10.38 13.97
C LEU A 32 -26.56 11.80 14.49
N SER A 33 -27.25 12.82 13.96
CA SER A 33 -27.07 14.21 14.40
C SER A 33 -27.39 14.42 15.88
N ALA A 34 -28.45 13.78 16.39
CA ALA A 34 -28.82 13.86 17.81
C ALA A 34 -27.78 13.17 18.71
N GLN A 35 -27.25 12.01 18.28
CA GLN A 35 -26.23 11.30 19.07
C GLN A 35 -24.90 12.04 19.10
N VAL A 36 -24.46 12.63 17.97
CA VAL A 36 -23.25 13.48 17.96
C VAL A 36 -23.44 14.67 18.90
N ARG A 37 -24.62 15.32 18.89
CA ARG A 37 -24.92 16.43 19.82
C ARG A 37 -24.87 15.98 21.28
N LYS A 38 -25.46 14.83 21.62
CA LYS A 38 -25.39 14.28 22.99
C LYS A 38 -23.95 13.98 23.41
N LEU A 39 -23.11 13.56 22.48
CA LEU A 39 -21.68 13.34 22.74
C LEU A 39 -20.97 14.68 23.02
N GLU A 40 -21.26 15.74 22.25
CA GLU A 40 -20.76 17.10 22.50
C GLU A 40 -21.20 17.63 23.86
N GLU A 41 -22.46 17.46 24.20
CA GLU A 41 -23.03 17.83 25.52
C GLU A 41 -22.34 17.06 26.67
N TYR A 42 -22.13 15.74 26.49
CA TYR A 42 -21.44 14.91 27.48
C TYR A 42 -19.98 15.33 27.69
N LEU A 43 -19.28 15.73 26.61
CA LEU A 43 -17.89 16.15 26.67
C LEU A 43 -17.74 17.66 27.04
N GLY A 44 -18.82 18.42 26.99
CA GLY A 44 -18.85 19.85 27.30
C GLY A 44 -18.15 20.73 26.25
N VAL A 45 -17.87 20.19 25.05
CA VAL A 45 -17.17 20.91 23.98
C VAL A 45 -17.75 20.59 22.61
N PRO A 46 -17.79 21.54 21.67
CA PRO A 46 -18.18 21.27 20.29
C PRO A 46 -17.07 20.47 19.58
N LEU A 47 -17.47 19.41 18.89
CA LEU A 47 -16.59 18.57 18.08
C LEU A 47 -16.72 18.84 16.59
N VAL A 48 -17.87 19.40 16.17
CA VAL A 48 -18.25 19.60 14.79
C VAL A 48 -18.64 21.05 14.54
N GLU A 49 -18.06 21.65 13.51
CA GLU A 49 -18.48 22.93 12.97
C GLU A 49 -19.57 22.70 11.92
N ARG A 50 -20.75 23.29 12.14
CA ARG A 50 -21.90 23.18 11.24
C ARG A 50 -21.93 24.36 10.28
N GLN A 51 -21.36 24.18 9.09
CA GLN A 51 -21.46 25.16 8.01
C GLN A 51 -22.58 24.76 7.02
N PRO A 52 -23.26 25.72 6.33
CA PRO A 52 -24.44 25.43 5.51
C PRO A 52 -24.27 24.41 4.39
N LYS A 53 -23.03 24.10 3.97
CA LYS A 53 -22.73 23.13 2.90
C LYS A 53 -21.58 22.17 3.21
N ARG A 54 -21.00 22.23 4.42
CA ARG A 54 -19.82 21.45 4.78
C ARG A 54 -19.79 21.15 6.28
N VAL A 55 -19.46 19.94 6.61
CA VAL A 55 -19.18 19.51 7.99
C VAL A 55 -17.67 19.53 8.17
N ALA A 56 -17.18 20.29 9.11
CA ALA A 56 -15.78 20.29 9.53
C ALA A 56 -15.67 19.87 11.00
N LEU A 57 -14.55 19.30 11.39
CA LEU A 57 -14.24 19.03 12.79
C LEU A 57 -13.61 20.28 13.41
N THR A 58 -13.91 20.52 14.67
CA THR A 58 -13.15 21.49 15.47
C THR A 58 -11.74 20.91 15.75
N PRO A 59 -10.74 21.72 16.14
CA PRO A 59 -9.43 21.21 16.57
C PRO A 59 -9.51 20.20 17.70
N THR A 60 -10.49 20.36 18.63
CA THR A 60 -10.79 19.38 19.67
C THR A 60 -11.46 18.13 19.09
N GLY A 61 -12.37 18.29 18.12
CA GLY A 61 -13.01 17.20 17.39
C GLY A 61 -12.01 16.29 16.72
N GLU A 62 -11.00 16.84 16.05
CA GLU A 62 -9.93 16.05 15.43
C GLU A 62 -9.14 15.21 16.44
N LYS A 63 -8.82 15.79 17.62
CA LYS A 63 -8.14 15.07 18.71
C LYS A 63 -9.02 13.94 19.26
N VAL A 64 -10.31 14.20 19.45
CA VAL A 64 -11.28 13.21 19.94
C VAL A 64 -11.48 12.11 18.91
N VAL A 65 -11.61 12.41 17.62
CA VAL A 65 -11.71 11.41 16.53
C VAL A 65 -10.49 10.51 16.51
N ARG A 66 -9.27 11.03 16.62
CA ARG A 66 -8.06 10.18 16.70
C ARG A 66 -8.12 9.19 17.87
N ARG A 67 -8.51 9.65 19.07
CA ARG A 67 -8.67 8.78 20.24
C ARG A 67 -9.83 7.79 20.10
N ALA A 68 -10.93 8.25 19.50
CA ALA A 68 -12.09 7.39 19.24
C ALA A 68 -11.74 6.24 18.28
N ARG A 69 -10.95 6.50 17.24
CA ARG A 69 -10.46 5.45 16.34
C ARG A 69 -9.64 4.39 17.08
N THR A 70 -8.68 4.80 17.90
CA THR A 70 -7.88 3.88 18.72
C THR A 70 -8.76 3.02 19.62
N LEU A 71 -9.73 3.63 20.32
CA LEU A 71 -10.61 2.93 21.23
C LEU A 71 -11.55 1.93 20.51
N LEU A 72 -12.07 2.31 19.35
CA LEU A 72 -12.87 1.43 18.50
C LEU A 72 -12.06 0.24 17.97
N GLN A 73 -10.80 0.45 17.65
CA GLN A 73 -9.88 -0.61 17.24
C GLN A 73 -9.62 -1.62 18.36
N GLU A 74 -9.38 -1.15 19.59
CA GLU A 74 -9.23 -2.02 20.74
C GLU A 74 -10.51 -2.82 21.02
N ALA A 75 -11.68 -2.19 20.86
CA ALA A 75 -12.95 -2.88 20.99
C ALA A 75 -13.16 -3.96 19.92
N ASP A 76 -12.79 -3.68 18.66
CA ASP A 76 -12.85 -4.64 17.56
C ASP A 76 -11.80 -5.76 17.78
N ALA A 77 -10.61 -5.44 18.30
CA ALA A 77 -9.58 -6.41 18.68
C ALA A 77 -10.06 -7.40 19.74
N ILE A 78 -10.86 -6.96 20.71
CA ILE A 78 -11.51 -7.87 21.71
C ILE A 78 -12.42 -8.88 21.02
N VAL A 79 -13.24 -8.43 20.05
CA VAL A 79 -14.11 -9.31 19.27
C VAL A 79 -13.31 -10.32 18.45
N ASP A 80 -12.24 -9.85 17.82
CA ASP A 80 -11.35 -10.68 17.00
C ASP A 80 -10.55 -11.67 17.87
N LEU A 81 -10.10 -11.26 19.06
CA LEU A 81 -9.46 -12.16 20.01
C LEU A 81 -10.40 -13.35 20.37
N ALA A 82 -11.65 -13.06 20.70
CA ALA A 82 -12.64 -14.08 21.02
C ALA A 82 -12.97 -15.03 19.85
N ARG A 83 -12.80 -14.55 18.60
CA ARG A 83 -12.95 -15.36 17.38
C ARG A 83 -11.69 -16.15 17.06
N THR A 84 -10.53 -15.55 17.25
CA THR A 84 -9.20 -16.10 16.93
C THR A 84 -8.82 -17.21 17.90
N ASP A 85 -9.33 -17.18 19.14
CA ASP A 85 -9.16 -18.22 20.14
C ASP A 85 -9.72 -19.59 19.67
N ARG A 86 -10.67 -19.56 18.72
CA ARG A 86 -11.23 -20.77 18.09
C ARG A 86 -10.45 -21.21 16.85
N ASP A 87 -9.89 -20.28 16.09
CA ASP A 87 -9.12 -20.56 14.87
C ASP A 87 -8.27 -19.34 14.45
N PRO A 88 -6.98 -19.31 14.83
CA PRO A 88 -6.08 -18.20 14.51
C PRO A 88 -5.89 -17.92 13.00
N LEU A 89 -6.14 -18.92 12.16
CA LEU A 89 -5.96 -18.85 10.71
C LEU A 89 -7.26 -18.62 9.93
N ALA A 90 -8.37 -18.33 10.61
CA ALA A 90 -9.66 -18.07 9.97
C ALA A 90 -10.08 -16.59 10.05
N GLY A 91 -11.18 -16.27 9.35
CA GLY A 91 -11.79 -14.96 9.36
C GLY A 91 -11.25 -14.00 8.29
N ALA A 92 -11.66 -12.73 8.35
CA ALA A 92 -11.23 -11.72 7.38
C ALA A 92 -9.88 -11.12 7.78
N LEU A 93 -8.99 -10.89 6.79
CA LEU A 93 -7.74 -10.16 6.95
C LEU A 93 -7.60 -9.16 5.80
N LYS A 94 -7.37 -7.90 6.12
CA LYS A 94 -7.19 -6.82 5.17
C LYS A 94 -5.70 -6.67 4.85
N LEU A 95 -5.34 -7.11 3.64
CA LEU A 95 -3.98 -7.02 3.10
C LEU A 95 -3.90 -5.85 2.11
N ALA A 96 -3.01 -4.92 2.37
CA ALA A 96 -2.72 -3.84 1.44
C ALA A 96 -1.31 -4.00 0.85
N LEU A 97 -1.16 -3.68 -0.43
CA LEU A 97 0.12 -3.69 -1.12
C LEU A 97 0.33 -2.33 -1.79
N ILE A 98 1.60 -1.96 -1.97
CA ILE A 98 1.90 -0.79 -2.80
C ILE A 98 1.62 -1.11 -4.28
N PRO A 99 1.22 -0.12 -5.12
CA PRO A 99 0.81 -0.34 -6.51
C PRO A 99 1.91 -0.94 -7.40
N THR A 100 3.17 -0.77 -7.02
CA THR A 100 4.31 -1.36 -7.74
C THR A 100 4.61 -2.81 -7.33
N VAL A 101 3.79 -3.40 -6.46
CA VAL A 101 3.92 -4.78 -5.96
C VAL A 101 2.63 -5.56 -6.14
N GLY A 102 1.48 -4.99 -5.77
CA GLY A 102 0.20 -5.71 -5.72
C GLY A 102 -0.12 -6.51 -6.97
N PRO A 103 -0.22 -5.88 -8.15
CA PRO A 103 -0.59 -6.56 -9.40
C PRO A 103 0.38 -7.67 -9.82
N TYR A 104 1.64 -7.57 -9.41
CA TYR A 104 2.73 -8.44 -9.86
C TYR A 104 3.01 -9.58 -8.89
N LEU A 105 2.92 -9.35 -7.58
CA LEU A 105 3.14 -10.35 -6.54
C LEU A 105 1.92 -11.28 -6.36
N LEU A 106 0.70 -10.72 -6.37
CA LEU A 106 -0.52 -11.47 -6.05
C LEU A 106 -0.72 -12.71 -6.93
N PRO A 107 -0.49 -12.69 -8.26
CA PRO A 107 -0.61 -13.88 -9.11
C PRO A 107 0.25 -15.06 -8.64
N HIS A 108 1.43 -14.81 -8.09
CA HIS A 108 2.37 -15.85 -7.62
C HIS A 108 1.99 -16.44 -6.25
N VAL A 109 1.27 -15.68 -5.42
CA VAL A 109 1.03 -16.07 -4.01
C VAL A 109 -0.42 -16.45 -3.70
N VAL A 110 -1.42 -15.92 -4.43
CA VAL A 110 -2.85 -16.14 -4.11
C VAL A 110 -3.24 -17.62 -4.16
N GLY A 111 -2.76 -18.35 -5.15
CA GLY A 111 -3.04 -19.79 -5.28
C GLY A 111 -2.54 -20.58 -4.07
N ARG A 112 -1.34 -20.28 -3.61
CA ARG A 112 -0.73 -20.87 -2.43
C ARG A 112 -1.46 -20.48 -1.15
N LEU A 113 -1.76 -19.20 -0.98
CA LEU A 113 -2.51 -18.69 0.19
C LEU A 113 -3.89 -19.35 0.31
N ARG A 114 -4.61 -19.53 -0.81
CA ARG A 114 -5.92 -20.22 -0.80
C ARG A 114 -5.79 -21.71 -0.41
N LYS A 115 -4.70 -22.36 -0.76
CA LYS A 115 -4.45 -23.77 -0.42
C LYS A 115 -4.02 -23.93 1.03
N GLU A 116 -3.10 -23.08 1.51
CA GLU A 116 -2.53 -23.19 2.85
C GLU A 116 -3.44 -22.58 3.92
N LEU A 117 -4.23 -21.54 3.58
CA LEU A 117 -5.11 -20.80 4.48
C LEU A 117 -6.55 -20.75 3.96
N PRO A 118 -7.22 -21.90 3.77
CA PRO A 118 -8.53 -21.97 3.09
C PRO A 118 -9.66 -21.27 3.84
N ARG A 119 -9.52 -21.06 5.16
CA ARG A 119 -10.49 -20.37 6.01
C ARG A 119 -10.21 -18.89 6.21
N LEU A 120 -9.09 -18.38 5.66
CA LEU A 120 -8.75 -16.98 5.69
C LEU A 120 -9.37 -16.27 4.49
N LYS A 121 -10.18 -15.24 4.74
CA LYS A 121 -10.76 -14.38 3.72
C LYS A 121 -9.88 -13.15 3.55
N LEU A 122 -9.07 -13.11 2.50
CA LEU A 122 -8.24 -11.94 2.18
C LEU A 122 -9.08 -10.85 1.51
N MET A 123 -9.00 -9.64 2.04
CA MET A 123 -9.51 -8.41 1.43
C MET A 123 -8.30 -7.61 0.95
N LEU A 124 -8.19 -7.44 -0.37
CA LEU A 124 -7.00 -6.86 -1.00
C LEU A 124 -7.23 -5.38 -1.30
N TYR A 125 -6.22 -4.57 -0.99
CA TYR A 125 -6.21 -3.12 -1.21
C TYR A 125 -4.88 -2.68 -1.80
N GLU A 126 -4.89 -1.56 -2.51
CA GLU A 126 -3.69 -0.91 -3.00
C GLU A 126 -3.65 0.53 -2.50
N TYR A 127 -2.52 0.91 -1.92
CA TYR A 127 -2.25 2.27 -1.44
C TYR A 127 -0.76 2.59 -1.62
N GLN A 128 -0.45 3.85 -1.89
CA GLN A 128 0.93 4.35 -1.81
C GLN A 128 1.47 4.15 -0.38
N THR A 129 2.80 4.18 -0.22
CA THR A 129 3.47 3.77 1.04
C THR A 129 2.95 4.53 2.26
N GLU A 130 2.93 5.86 2.22
CA GLU A 130 2.53 6.64 3.39
C GLU A 130 1.03 6.48 3.76
N PRO A 131 0.06 6.54 2.83
CA PRO A 131 -1.33 6.20 3.12
C PRO A 131 -1.51 4.78 3.66
N LEU A 132 -0.74 3.79 3.16
CA LEU A 132 -0.76 2.41 3.65
C LEU A 132 -0.32 2.35 5.11
N LEU A 133 0.81 2.97 5.47
CA LEU A 133 1.33 3.00 6.84
C LEU A 133 0.37 3.73 7.79
N GLN A 134 -0.26 4.81 7.35
CA GLN A 134 -1.28 5.51 8.13
C GLN A 134 -2.49 4.61 8.41
N LYS A 135 -2.97 3.88 7.40
CA LYS A 135 -4.08 2.92 7.55
C LYS A 135 -3.73 1.74 8.44
N LEU A 136 -2.49 1.25 8.41
CA LEU A 136 -1.99 0.25 9.36
C LEU A 136 -2.03 0.78 10.79
N ARG A 137 -1.48 1.98 11.05
CA ARG A 137 -1.50 2.61 12.38
C ARG A 137 -2.93 2.88 12.84
N ALA A 138 -3.81 3.26 11.91
CA ALA A 138 -5.22 3.47 12.16
C ALA A 138 -6.01 2.17 12.37
N GLY A 139 -5.48 0.97 12.04
CA GLY A 139 -6.17 -0.32 12.11
C GLY A 139 -7.20 -0.55 11.02
N ASP A 140 -7.21 0.30 10.00
CA ASP A 140 -8.09 0.13 8.84
C ASP A 140 -7.67 -1.08 7.99
N ILE A 141 -6.38 -1.47 8.04
CA ILE A 141 -5.80 -2.66 7.43
C ILE A 141 -4.96 -3.44 8.45
N ASP A 142 -4.75 -4.73 8.22
CA ASP A 142 -4.09 -5.64 9.15
C ASP A 142 -2.63 -5.89 8.79
N LEU A 143 -2.34 -6.00 7.49
CA LEU A 143 -1.03 -6.31 6.93
C LEU A 143 -0.76 -5.44 5.72
N GLY A 144 0.46 -4.90 5.64
CA GLY A 144 0.96 -4.16 4.48
C GLY A 144 2.14 -4.85 3.83
N VAL A 145 2.26 -4.77 2.50
CA VAL A 145 3.48 -5.14 1.77
C VAL A 145 4.03 -3.88 1.11
N VAL A 146 5.25 -3.51 1.51
CA VAL A 146 5.92 -2.27 1.11
C VAL A 146 7.38 -2.53 0.74
N ALA A 147 8.03 -1.57 0.09
CA ALA A 147 9.48 -1.59 -0.06
C ALA A 147 10.13 -0.99 1.20
N LEU A 148 11.15 -1.67 1.72
CA LEU A 148 11.94 -1.23 2.87
C LEU A 148 13.14 -0.36 2.42
N PRO A 149 13.66 0.52 3.30
CA PRO A 149 13.19 0.78 4.66
C PRO A 149 11.96 1.72 4.72
N VAL A 150 11.16 1.59 5.76
CA VAL A 150 10.06 2.50 6.09
C VAL A 150 10.09 2.88 7.57
N VAL A 151 9.44 3.99 7.92
CA VAL A 151 9.28 4.39 9.33
C VAL A 151 8.32 3.44 10.03
N ILE A 152 8.83 2.64 10.96
CA ILE A 152 8.10 1.56 11.66
C ILE A 152 7.57 1.95 13.05
N ASP A 153 7.41 3.24 13.34
CA ASP A 153 6.86 3.69 14.64
C ASP A 153 5.50 3.05 14.92
N GLY A 154 5.41 2.28 16.02
CA GLY A 154 4.22 1.50 16.38
C GLY A 154 3.96 0.25 15.51
N LEU A 155 4.81 -0.04 14.53
CA LEU A 155 4.70 -1.17 13.62
C LEU A 155 5.84 -2.18 13.84
N GLU A 156 5.65 -3.38 13.33
CA GLU A 156 6.66 -4.41 13.11
C GLU A 156 6.85 -4.62 11.61
N ALA A 157 8.06 -5.05 11.24
CA ALA A 157 8.39 -5.37 9.86
C ALA A 157 9.15 -6.70 9.77
N ALA A 158 8.90 -7.44 8.70
CA ALA A 158 9.68 -8.61 8.32
C ALA A 158 10.03 -8.54 6.84
N GLU A 159 11.28 -8.74 6.50
CA GLU A 159 11.73 -8.86 5.12
C GLU A 159 11.05 -10.06 4.45
N LEU A 160 10.60 -9.88 3.23
CA LEU A 160 10.01 -10.93 2.39
C LEU A 160 11.04 -11.49 1.41
N TYR A 161 11.54 -10.65 0.52
CA TYR A 161 12.55 -10.99 -0.48
C TYR A 161 13.18 -9.73 -1.09
N ASP A 162 14.35 -9.90 -1.69
CA ASP A 162 15.00 -8.88 -2.50
C ASP A 162 14.55 -9.02 -3.95
N GLU A 163 14.17 -7.90 -4.57
CA GLU A 163 13.69 -7.83 -5.94
C GLU A 163 14.65 -6.99 -6.78
N PRO A 164 15.33 -7.60 -7.78
CA PRO A 164 16.20 -6.85 -8.68
C PRO A 164 15.42 -5.86 -9.53
N PHE A 165 16.10 -4.79 -9.94
CA PHE A 165 15.60 -3.92 -10.99
C PHE A 165 16.04 -4.40 -12.35
N MET A 166 15.18 -4.20 -13.34
CA MET A 166 15.42 -4.40 -14.76
C MET A 166 15.35 -3.03 -15.45
N LEU A 167 16.14 -2.83 -16.48
CA LEU A 167 16.05 -1.65 -17.33
C LEU A 167 15.04 -1.88 -18.45
N ALA A 168 14.08 -0.96 -18.59
CA ALA A 168 13.18 -0.92 -19.73
C ALA A 168 13.63 0.17 -20.71
N VAL A 169 13.79 -0.21 -21.97
CA VAL A 169 14.24 0.69 -23.05
C VAL A 169 13.34 0.55 -24.28
N PRO A 170 13.24 1.58 -25.15
CA PRO A 170 12.62 1.44 -26.46
C PRO A 170 13.30 0.34 -27.29
N ALA A 171 12.57 -0.34 -28.17
CA ALA A 171 13.14 -1.40 -29.01
C ALA A 171 14.24 -0.93 -29.96
N ALA A 172 14.21 0.36 -30.36
CA ALA A 172 15.23 0.98 -31.22
C ALA A 172 16.39 1.59 -30.42
N HIS A 173 16.42 1.45 -29.10
CA HIS A 173 17.45 2.03 -28.25
C HIS A 173 18.79 1.28 -28.38
N ALA A 174 19.92 1.98 -28.26
CA ALA A 174 21.25 1.35 -28.33
C ALA A 174 21.46 0.21 -27.32
N LEU A 175 20.85 0.32 -26.12
CA LEU A 175 20.92 -0.71 -25.09
C LEU A 175 19.94 -1.89 -25.33
N ALA A 176 19.12 -1.85 -26.37
CA ALA A 176 18.14 -2.93 -26.66
C ALA A 176 18.81 -4.26 -27.02
N ASP A 177 19.99 -4.23 -27.63
CA ASP A 177 20.74 -5.42 -28.05
C ASP A 177 21.83 -5.84 -27.06
N VAL A 178 22.06 -5.07 -25.99
CA VAL A 178 23.03 -5.40 -24.94
C VAL A 178 22.48 -6.56 -24.08
N GLU A 179 23.29 -7.57 -23.80
CA GLU A 179 22.86 -8.72 -22.98
C GLU A 179 22.59 -8.31 -21.51
N ARG A 180 23.50 -7.53 -20.92
CA ARG A 180 23.41 -7.01 -19.54
C ARG A 180 23.88 -5.57 -19.51
N VAL A 181 23.12 -4.72 -18.86
CA VAL A 181 23.39 -3.27 -18.78
C VAL A 181 24.16 -2.98 -17.50
N LYS A 182 25.14 -2.09 -17.57
CA LYS A 182 25.82 -1.51 -16.40
C LYS A 182 25.12 -0.23 -16.00
N LEU A 183 25.21 0.14 -14.73
CA LEU A 183 24.64 1.42 -14.26
C LEU A 183 25.23 2.61 -15.03
N ASP A 184 26.53 2.60 -15.32
CA ASP A 184 27.18 3.66 -16.07
C ASP A 184 26.66 3.83 -17.50
N ASP A 185 26.06 2.81 -18.09
CA ASP A 185 25.46 2.89 -19.45
C ASP A 185 24.21 3.79 -19.47
N LEU A 186 23.63 4.09 -18.29
CA LEU A 186 22.51 5.02 -18.17
C LEU A 186 22.93 6.50 -18.12
N ARG A 187 24.23 6.78 -18.18
CA ARG A 187 24.74 8.16 -18.12
C ARG A 187 24.24 8.99 -19.30
N GLY A 188 23.56 10.08 -18.99
CA GLY A 188 22.98 10.99 -19.98
C GLY A 188 21.64 10.55 -20.54
N GLU A 189 21.14 9.36 -20.13
CA GLU A 189 19.80 8.90 -20.52
C GLU A 189 18.70 9.73 -19.85
N THR A 190 17.54 9.78 -20.50
CA THR A 190 16.32 10.39 -19.93
C THR A 190 15.56 9.34 -19.14
N LEU A 191 15.55 9.49 -17.82
CA LEU A 191 14.87 8.58 -16.91
C LEU A 191 13.42 9.01 -16.70
N LEU A 192 12.48 8.15 -17.08
CA LEU A 192 11.07 8.29 -16.80
C LEU A 192 10.77 7.72 -15.42
N LEU A 193 10.00 8.46 -14.60
CA LEU A 193 9.70 8.12 -13.21
C LEU A 193 8.21 8.14 -12.93
N LEU A 194 7.81 7.43 -11.89
CA LEU A 194 6.49 7.59 -11.30
C LEU A 194 6.37 8.97 -10.62
N GLU A 195 5.14 9.41 -10.41
CA GLU A 195 4.86 10.64 -9.64
C GLU A 195 5.32 10.52 -8.17
N ASP A 196 5.37 11.66 -7.50
CA ASP A 196 5.71 11.73 -6.07
C ASP A 196 4.74 10.89 -5.22
N GLY A 197 5.27 10.27 -4.14
CA GLY A 197 4.52 9.36 -3.26
C GLY A 197 4.66 7.88 -3.60
N HIS A 198 5.21 7.54 -4.76
CA HIS A 198 5.61 6.18 -5.07
C HIS A 198 7.07 5.95 -4.66
N CYS A 199 7.31 5.03 -3.70
CA CYS A 199 8.66 4.70 -3.22
C CYS A 199 9.61 4.24 -4.35
N LEU A 200 9.08 3.69 -5.44
CA LEU A 200 9.88 3.29 -6.60
C LEU A 200 10.57 4.48 -7.27
N ARG A 201 9.96 5.67 -7.24
CA ARG A 201 10.60 6.89 -7.72
C ARG A 201 11.89 7.19 -6.96
N ASP A 202 11.79 7.23 -5.63
CA ASP A 202 12.93 7.53 -4.77
C ASP A 202 14.01 6.46 -4.90
N GLN A 203 13.63 5.20 -4.99
CA GLN A 203 14.54 4.07 -5.22
C GLN A 203 15.26 4.17 -6.57
N ALA A 204 14.55 4.51 -7.64
CA ALA A 204 15.16 4.70 -8.96
C ALA A 204 16.15 5.88 -8.96
N LEU A 205 15.79 6.97 -8.28
CA LEU A 205 16.69 8.11 -8.10
C LEU A 205 17.92 7.76 -7.26
N GLU A 206 17.74 6.99 -6.20
CA GLU A 206 18.85 6.50 -5.35
C GLU A 206 19.81 5.61 -6.15
N VAL A 207 19.29 4.65 -6.91
CA VAL A 207 20.08 3.80 -7.81
C VAL A 207 20.90 4.64 -8.79
N CYS A 208 20.31 5.69 -9.34
CA CYS A 208 20.94 6.58 -10.30
C CYS A 208 21.72 7.74 -9.67
N SER A 209 21.76 7.88 -8.35
CA SER A 209 22.37 9.02 -7.64
C SER A 209 23.85 9.24 -7.94
N ARG A 210 24.57 8.16 -8.27
CA ARG A 210 26.02 8.19 -8.59
C ARG A 210 26.33 8.42 -10.05
N ILE A 211 25.31 8.47 -10.89
CA ILE A 211 25.43 8.69 -12.34
C ILE A 211 24.59 9.91 -12.74
N ARG A 212 25.02 10.59 -13.81
CA ARG A 212 24.24 11.72 -14.33
C ARG A 212 23.17 11.19 -15.28
N VAL A 213 21.94 11.06 -14.80
CA VAL A 213 20.73 10.83 -15.60
C VAL A 213 19.93 12.12 -15.70
N ASN A 214 19.17 12.28 -16.77
CA ASN A 214 18.24 13.39 -16.93
C ASN A 214 16.87 12.92 -16.46
N GLU A 215 16.30 13.52 -15.41
CA GLU A 215 14.90 13.25 -15.04
C GLU A 215 13.97 13.88 -16.08
N ALA A 216 13.06 13.09 -16.66
CA ALA A 216 12.04 13.62 -17.55
C ALA A 216 11.05 14.48 -16.75
N GLN A 217 11.03 15.78 -17.01
CA GLN A 217 10.16 16.73 -16.29
C GLN A 217 8.74 16.74 -16.83
N ASP A 218 8.56 16.39 -18.11
CA ASP A 218 7.28 16.50 -18.83
C ASP A 218 6.37 15.28 -18.65
N TYR A 219 6.91 14.16 -18.13
CA TYR A 219 6.18 12.90 -18.01
C TYR A 219 6.32 12.30 -16.61
N ARG A 220 5.26 12.40 -15.83
CA ARG A 220 5.12 11.70 -14.55
C ARG A 220 3.95 10.74 -14.63
N ALA A 221 4.22 9.46 -14.48
CA ALA A 221 3.21 8.42 -14.59
C ALA A 221 2.65 8.05 -13.21
N THR A 222 1.36 7.75 -13.15
CA THR A 222 0.69 7.27 -11.93
C THR A 222 0.73 5.75 -11.78
N SER A 223 1.18 5.02 -12.81
CA SER A 223 1.29 3.57 -12.78
C SER A 223 2.47 3.05 -13.60
N LEU A 224 2.97 1.86 -13.25
CA LEU A 224 4.03 1.19 -14.00
C LEU A 224 3.61 0.86 -15.44
N GLU A 225 2.33 0.59 -15.67
CA GLU A 225 1.86 0.29 -17.03
C GLU A 225 1.93 1.53 -17.91
N THR A 226 1.49 2.69 -17.43
CA THR A 226 1.65 3.96 -18.16
C THR A 226 3.12 4.23 -18.44
N LEU A 227 4.01 4.01 -17.45
CA LEU A 227 5.44 4.21 -17.60
C LEU A 227 6.03 3.32 -18.72
N ARG A 228 5.63 2.05 -18.78
CA ARG A 228 6.02 1.10 -19.84
C ARG A 228 5.61 1.58 -21.23
N GLN A 229 4.39 2.11 -21.38
CA GLN A 229 3.89 2.63 -22.65
C GLN A 229 4.66 3.87 -23.10
N MET A 230 5.04 4.74 -22.17
CA MET A 230 5.86 5.93 -22.48
C MET A 230 7.27 5.53 -22.93
N VAL A 231 7.88 4.51 -22.29
CA VAL A 231 9.17 3.96 -22.75
C VAL A 231 9.03 3.37 -24.15
N ALA A 232 7.99 2.56 -24.39
CA ALA A 232 7.75 1.95 -25.70
C ALA A 232 7.54 3.00 -26.82
N ALA A 233 6.99 4.17 -26.47
CA ALA A 233 6.82 5.32 -27.36
C ALA A 233 8.12 6.12 -27.60
N GLY A 234 9.23 5.77 -26.93
CA GLY A 234 10.53 6.39 -27.16
C GLY A 234 10.82 7.65 -26.34
N HIS A 235 10.04 7.92 -25.27
CA HIS A 235 10.22 9.13 -24.44
C HIS A 235 11.38 9.04 -23.44
N GLY A 236 12.01 7.87 -23.28
CA GLY A 236 13.12 7.65 -22.37
C GLY A 236 13.22 6.20 -21.92
N VAL A 237 13.95 5.97 -20.82
CA VAL A 237 14.15 4.67 -20.21
C VAL A 237 13.60 4.66 -18.78
N THR A 238 13.37 3.48 -18.19
CA THR A 238 12.94 3.40 -16.78
C THR A 238 13.44 2.13 -16.11
N LEU A 239 13.45 2.15 -14.76
CA LEU A 239 13.70 0.98 -13.95
C LEU A 239 12.36 0.31 -13.58
N LEU A 240 12.27 -0.97 -13.86
CA LEU A 240 11.12 -1.80 -13.48
C LEU A 240 11.55 -2.86 -12.46
N PRO A 241 10.76 -3.14 -11.43
CA PRO A 241 10.96 -4.32 -10.60
C PRO A 241 10.85 -5.60 -11.44
N GLU A 242 11.61 -6.63 -11.10
CA GLU A 242 11.70 -7.88 -11.87
C GLU A 242 10.33 -8.51 -12.13
N LEU A 243 9.49 -8.68 -11.12
CA LEU A 243 8.14 -9.23 -11.30
C LEU A 243 7.27 -8.39 -12.25
N ALA A 244 7.41 -7.06 -12.20
CA ALA A 244 6.69 -6.19 -13.12
C ALA A 244 7.26 -6.29 -14.55
N ALA A 245 8.57 -6.52 -14.69
CA ALA A 245 9.24 -6.68 -15.98
C ALA A 245 8.86 -8.00 -16.68
N GLU A 246 8.71 -9.09 -15.92
CA GLU A 246 8.36 -10.43 -16.42
C GLU A 246 6.87 -10.56 -16.79
N THR A 247 6.02 -9.70 -16.25
CA THR A 247 4.58 -9.78 -16.51
C THR A 247 4.29 -9.47 -17.97
N SER A 248 3.72 -10.45 -18.67
CA SER A 248 3.33 -10.37 -20.08
C SER A 248 2.06 -9.52 -20.33
N VAL A 249 1.45 -8.98 -19.28
CA VAL A 249 0.27 -8.11 -19.39
C VAL A 249 0.68 -6.86 -20.17
N GLY A 250 0.28 -6.81 -21.45
CA GLY A 250 0.57 -5.67 -22.32
C GLY A 250 2.06 -5.54 -22.62
N THR A 251 2.72 -6.59 -23.18
CA THR A 251 4.03 -6.38 -23.83
C THR A 251 3.86 -5.31 -24.87
N ALA A 252 4.16 -4.07 -24.48
CA ALA A 252 4.10 -2.95 -25.41
C ALA A 252 5.02 -3.29 -26.59
N ARG A 253 4.43 -3.42 -27.78
CA ARG A 253 5.22 -3.55 -29.00
C ARG A 253 6.18 -2.36 -29.01
N GLY A 254 7.48 -2.62 -29.01
CA GLY A 254 8.47 -1.53 -28.97
C GLY A 254 9.22 -1.39 -27.65
N LEU A 255 8.97 -2.24 -26.65
CA LEU A 255 9.72 -2.29 -25.39
C LEU A 255 10.74 -3.43 -25.37
N ARG A 256 11.89 -3.21 -24.78
CA ARG A 256 12.89 -4.23 -24.43
C ARG A 256 13.23 -4.13 -22.96
N ILE A 257 13.29 -5.28 -22.28
CA ILE A 257 13.67 -5.39 -20.88
C ILE A 257 15.08 -5.99 -20.81
N LYS A 258 15.96 -5.36 -20.04
CA LYS A 258 17.36 -5.75 -19.92
C LYS A 258 17.74 -5.93 -18.43
N PRO A 259 18.38 -7.05 -18.09
CA PRO A 259 18.91 -7.25 -16.76
C PRO A 259 20.19 -6.40 -16.57
N PHE A 260 20.41 -5.99 -15.32
CA PHE A 260 21.68 -5.37 -14.95
C PHE A 260 22.81 -6.40 -14.79
N ALA A 261 24.04 -5.96 -15.02
CA ALA A 261 25.24 -6.70 -14.62
C ALA A 261 25.31 -6.80 -13.09
N ARG A 262 25.90 -7.87 -12.59
CA ARG A 262 26.04 -8.06 -11.14
C ARG A 262 27.17 -7.18 -10.57
N PRO A 263 26.99 -6.60 -9.35
CA PRO A 263 25.77 -6.65 -8.54
C PRO A 263 24.66 -5.78 -9.15
N ALA A 264 23.49 -6.38 -9.37
CA ALA A 264 22.32 -5.67 -9.88
C ALA A 264 21.70 -4.78 -8.80
N PRO A 265 21.23 -3.58 -9.12
CA PRO A 265 20.46 -2.78 -8.18
C PRO A 265 19.16 -3.52 -7.83
N SER A 266 18.75 -3.46 -6.56
CA SER A 266 17.57 -4.17 -6.06
C SER A 266 16.86 -3.35 -4.99
N ARG A 267 15.64 -3.76 -4.67
CA ARG A 267 14.89 -3.29 -3.51
C ARG A 267 14.52 -4.47 -2.61
N THR A 268 14.42 -4.24 -1.31
CA THR A 268 13.92 -5.23 -0.36
C THR A 268 12.43 -5.00 -0.15
N LEU A 269 11.61 -6.01 -0.37
CA LEU A 269 10.20 -5.99 -0.01
C LEU A 269 9.98 -6.55 1.37
N GLY A 270 9.09 -5.92 2.14
CA GLY A 270 8.77 -6.29 3.51
C GLY A 270 7.28 -6.31 3.78
N ALA A 271 6.91 -7.17 4.72
CA ALA A 271 5.61 -7.18 5.35
C ALA A 271 5.65 -6.27 6.59
N VAL A 272 4.63 -5.44 6.79
CA VAL A 272 4.51 -4.54 7.95
C VAL A 272 3.13 -4.66 8.59
N TRP A 273 3.08 -4.65 9.93
CA TRP A 273 1.85 -4.78 10.71
C TRP A 273 1.96 -4.06 12.06
N ARG A 274 0.84 -3.87 12.75
CA ARG A 274 0.86 -3.28 14.09
C ARG A 274 1.44 -4.25 15.13
N LYS A 275 2.24 -3.75 16.06
CA LYS A 275 2.72 -4.52 17.23
C LYS A 275 1.58 -5.05 18.09
N SER A 276 0.47 -4.32 18.15
CA SER A 276 -0.73 -4.69 18.93
C SER A 276 -1.69 -5.63 18.20
N THR A 277 -1.31 -6.18 17.03
CA THR A 277 -2.23 -7.04 16.26
C THR A 277 -2.51 -8.37 16.97
N THR A 278 -3.77 -8.77 16.99
CA THR A 278 -4.19 -10.10 17.43
C THR A 278 -4.13 -11.15 16.31
N ARG A 279 -3.77 -10.70 15.07
CA ARG A 279 -3.70 -11.54 13.86
C ARG A 279 -2.31 -12.11 13.59
N GLY A 280 -1.39 -12.06 14.56
CA GLY A 280 0.00 -12.52 14.44
C GLY A 280 0.14 -13.86 13.71
N PRO A 281 -0.52 -14.96 14.15
CA PRO A 281 -0.38 -16.27 13.49
C PRO A 281 -0.79 -16.29 12.01
N ALA A 282 -1.86 -15.56 11.64
CA ALA A 282 -2.27 -15.44 10.24
C ALA A 282 -1.26 -14.63 9.41
N ILE A 283 -0.72 -13.56 9.98
CA ILE A 283 0.30 -12.72 9.34
C ILE A 283 1.58 -13.54 9.12
N GLU A 284 2.07 -14.26 10.11
CA GLU A 284 3.24 -15.13 10.01
C GLU A 284 3.06 -16.20 8.92
N ALA A 285 1.88 -16.81 8.86
CA ALA A 285 1.55 -17.80 7.83
C ALA A 285 1.56 -17.17 6.41
N ILE A 286 1.02 -15.95 6.26
CA ILE A 286 1.08 -15.21 4.99
C ILE A 286 2.53 -14.88 4.62
N VAL A 287 3.33 -14.38 5.55
CA VAL A 287 4.75 -14.07 5.36
C VAL A 287 5.52 -15.31 4.90
N ALA A 288 5.29 -16.45 5.56
CA ALA A 288 5.91 -17.73 5.19
C ALA A 288 5.49 -18.18 3.78
N ALA A 289 4.21 -18.06 3.44
CA ALA A 289 3.69 -18.40 2.13
C ALA A 289 4.29 -17.55 1.01
N VAL A 290 4.39 -16.23 1.22
CA VAL A 290 5.01 -15.29 0.27
C VAL A 290 6.49 -15.62 0.08
N ARG A 291 7.26 -15.76 1.17
CA ARG A 291 8.68 -16.15 1.10
C ARG A 291 8.87 -17.48 0.36
N GLY A 292 7.99 -18.45 0.61
CA GLY A 292 8.04 -19.74 -0.03
C GLY A 292 7.74 -19.67 -1.53
N ALA A 293 6.82 -18.82 -1.96
CA ALA A 293 6.51 -18.62 -3.37
C ALA A 293 7.71 -17.95 -4.09
N MET A 294 8.26 -16.89 -3.53
CA MET A 294 9.38 -16.15 -4.16
C MET A 294 10.66 -16.97 -4.25
N ARG A 295 10.94 -17.87 -3.28
CA ARG A 295 12.06 -18.80 -3.36
C ARG A 295 11.91 -19.85 -4.49
N GLN A 296 10.69 -20.17 -4.88
CA GLN A 296 10.43 -21.10 -5.99
C GLN A 296 10.59 -20.40 -7.34
N GLU A 297 10.18 -19.13 -7.45
CA GLU A 297 10.40 -18.31 -8.66
C GLU A 297 11.91 -18.07 -8.90
N SER A 298 12.68 -17.72 -7.89
CA SER A 298 14.15 -17.50 -8.02
C SER A 298 14.97 -18.75 -8.45
N LYS A 299 14.33 -19.94 -8.47
CA LYS A 299 14.96 -21.19 -8.91
C LYS A 299 14.57 -21.60 -10.33
N ARG A 300 13.64 -20.90 -10.95
CA ARG A 300 13.21 -21.11 -12.35
C ARG A 300 14.00 -20.21 -13.30
#